data_19ef4b6869325ae1798f78182e12f0cc
#
_entry.id   19ef4b6869325ae1798f78182e12f0cc
#
_cell.length_a   1.000
_cell.length_b   1.000
_cell.length_c   1.000
_cell.angle_alpha   90.00
_cell.angle_beta   90.00
_cell.angle_gamma   90.00
#
_symmetry.space_group_name_H-M   'P 1'
#
loop_
_entity.id
_entity.type
_entity.pdbx_description
1 polymer ?
#
loop_
_entity_poly.entity_id
_entity_poly.type
_entity_poly.pdbx_seq_one_letter_code
_entity_poly.pdbx_strand_id
1 'polypeptide(L)'
;MLEVNNVCVSFRSERQEKLFGTTRDQVLFDVSLKVPKGTCLGILGESGSGKSTLGRVICGLLKPDSGELKIHDTSVYASRSGRKNLQKRLSVVFQDYTTSANPRFRVKEIIAEGLAARERNQKIRLNQAEETSRLLELVGLNASYADRYPHELSGGQLQRVCIARAVACQPEIILFDEAISSLDAHTQVQIMDLLRELKEKLGLTYIFITHDLTSVTYICDDVLFLYHGRITEHIPVSHIAETKDEYAKKLLASMIEFD
;
A
#
# COMPACT_ATOMS: atom_id res chain seq x y z
N MET A 1 -0.39 7.72 14.22
CA MET A 1 -0.10 8.50 13.01
C MET A 1 -1.25 8.42 12.00
N LEU A 2 -1.66 7.23 11.58
CA LEU A 2 -2.89 6.99 10.80
C LEU A 2 -3.84 6.14 11.63
N GLU A 3 -5.13 6.50 11.66
CA GLU A 3 -6.17 5.78 12.38
C GLU A 3 -7.39 5.58 11.50
N VAL A 4 -7.91 4.37 11.50
CA VAL A 4 -9.19 3.97 10.92
C VAL A 4 -10.11 3.64 12.09
N ASN A 5 -11.27 4.26 12.19
CA ASN A 5 -12.18 4.09 13.31
C ASN A 5 -13.58 3.70 12.80
N ASN A 6 -14.03 2.50 13.16
CA ASN A 6 -15.38 1.96 12.91
C ASN A 6 -15.85 2.10 11.45
N VAL A 7 -14.95 1.84 10.50
CA VAL A 7 -15.20 2.02 9.07
C VAL A 7 -16.09 0.89 8.53
N CYS A 8 -17.20 1.29 7.90
CA CYS A 8 -18.06 0.41 7.11
C CYS A 8 -18.10 0.87 5.65
N VAL A 9 -18.11 -0.12 4.74
CA VAL A 9 -18.22 0.12 3.29
C VAL A 9 -19.17 -0.87 2.68
N SER A 10 -20.09 -0.39 1.83
CA SER A 10 -20.96 -1.24 1.03
C SER A 10 -21.03 -0.73 -0.42
N PHE A 11 -21.24 -1.65 -1.35
CA PHE A 11 -21.43 -1.35 -2.77
C PHE A 11 -22.86 -1.69 -3.20
N ARG A 12 -23.32 -1.09 -4.30
CA ARG A 12 -24.55 -1.50 -4.94
C ARG A 12 -24.45 -2.95 -5.36
N SER A 13 -25.42 -3.79 -4.95
CA SER A 13 -25.50 -5.17 -5.43
C SER A 13 -25.81 -5.20 -6.92
N GLU A 14 -25.08 -6.01 -7.68
CA GLU A 14 -25.38 -6.27 -9.09
C GLU A 14 -26.63 -7.18 -9.25
N ARG A 15 -27.03 -7.88 -8.19
CA ARG A 15 -28.23 -8.72 -8.16
C ARG A 15 -29.45 -7.86 -7.82
N GLN A 16 -30.16 -7.41 -8.84
CA GLN A 16 -31.49 -6.81 -8.67
C GLN A 16 -32.51 -7.90 -8.34
N GLU A 17 -32.67 -8.25 -7.06
CA GLU A 17 -33.74 -9.16 -6.61
C GLU A 17 -35.06 -8.45 -6.28
N LYS A 18 -35.11 -7.12 -6.35
CA LYS A 18 -36.32 -6.35 -6.06
C LYS A 18 -36.68 -5.38 -7.18
N LEU A 19 -37.95 -5.36 -7.59
CA LEU A 19 -38.49 -4.41 -8.55
C LEU A 19 -38.36 -2.94 -8.08
N PHE A 20 -38.27 -2.70 -6.76
CA PHE A 20 -38.07 -1.39 -6.14
C PHE A 20 -37.10 -1.52 -4.97
N GLY A 21 -36.01 -0.74 -5.03
CA GLY A 21 -34.98 -0.67 -3.99
C GLY A 21 -33.61 -1.14 -4.47
N THR A 22 -32.54 -0.47 -4.02
CA THR A 22 -31.17 -0.89 -4.26
C THR A 22 -30.68 -1.71 -3.08
N THR A 23 -30.44 -3.00 -3.28
CA THR A 23 -29.70 -3.83 -2.32
C THR A 23 -28.24 -3.40 -2.30
N ARG A 24 -27.62 -3.35 -1.14
CA ARG A 24 -26.20 -3.05 -0.96
C ARG A 24 -25.49 -4.24 -0.31
N ASP A 25 -24.40 -4.64 -0.89
CA ASP A 25 -23.53 -5.69 -0.37
C ASP A 25 -22.45 -5.03 0.49
N GLN A 26 -22.49 -5.30 1.78
CA GLN A 26 -21.49 -4.76 2.71
C GLN A 26 -20.19 -5.54 2.58
N VAL A 27 -19.07 -4.82 2.47
CA VAL A 27 -17.73 -5.37 2.25
C VAL A 27 -16.83 -5.15 3.45
N LEU A 28 -16.96 -4.02 4.16
CA LEU A 28 -16.24 -3.76 5.40
C LEU A 28 -17.23 -3.54 6.54
N PHE A 29 -16.97 -4.17 7.69
CA PHE A 29 -17.83 -4.17 8.85
C PHE A 29 -17.06 -3.71 10.08
N ASP A 30 -17.26 -2.45 10.48
CA ASP A 30 -16.72 -1.90 11.73
C ASP A 30 -15.20 -2.07 11.88
N VAL A 31 -14.47 -1.76 10.81
CA VAL A 31 -13.01 -1.91 10.77
C VAL A 31 -12.34 -0.78 11.52
N SER A 32 -11.51 -1.13 12.51
CA SER A 32 -10.71 -0.18 13.29
C SER A 32 -9.28 -0.64 13.40
N LEU A 33 -8.33 0.25 13.06
CA LEU A 33 -6.89 -0.02 13.17
C LEU A 33 -6.10 1.26 13.39
N LYS A 34 -4.88 1.12 13.91
CA LYS A 34 -3.91 2.22 14.08
C LYS A 34 -2.57 1.81 13.49
N VAL A 35 -1.95 2.77 12.80
CA VAL A 35 -0.60 2.61 12.24
C VAL A 35 0.32 3.63 12.93
N PRO A 36 1.21 3.19 13.82
CA PRO A 36 2.22 4.04 14.44
C PRO A 36 3.22 4.55 13.41
N LYS A 37 3.91 5.64 13.73
CA LYS A 37 4.97 6.17 12.86
C LYS A 37 6.18 5.23 12.86
N GLY A 38 6.77 5.00 11.69
CA GLY A 38 7.99 4.19 11.52
C GLY A 38 7.76 2.68 11.56
N THR A 39 6.50 2.21 11.69
CA THR A 39 6.16 0.79 11.67
C THR A 39 5.74 0.31 10.29
N CYS A 40 5.80 -0.99 10.07
CA CYS A 40 5.23 -1.69 8.94
C CYS A 40 4.05 -2.56 9.42
N LEU A 41 2.82 -2.20 9.04
CA LEU A 41 1.62 -2.98 9.32
C LEU A 41 1.28 -3.85 8.13
N GLY A 42 1.29 -5.17 8.30
CA GLY A 42 0.77 -6.14 7.33
C GLY A 42 -0.75 -6.27 7.46
N ILE A 43 -1.47 -6.23 6.33
CA ILE A 43 -2.90 -6.56 6.25
C ILE A 43 -3.02 -7.83 5.43
N LEU A 44 -3.27 -8.94 6.12
CA LEU A 44 -3.29 -10.29 5.56
C LEU A 44 -4.73 -10.80 5.46
N GLY A 45 -5.04 -11.51 4.40
CA GLY A 45 -6.36 -12.13 4.21
C GLY A 45 -6.51 -12.72 2.81
N GLU A 46 -7.51 -13.59 2.62
CA GLU A 46 -7.83 -14.21 1.33
C GLU A 46 -8.36 -13.21 0.29
N SER A 47 -8.43 -13.65 -0.97
CA SER A 47 -9.11 -12.90 -2.03
C SER A 47 -10.58 -12.66 -1.64
N GLY A 48 -11.08 -11.46 -1.83
CA GLY A 48 -12.45 -11.09 -1.45
C GLY A 48 -12.66 -10.74 0.03
N SER A 49 -11.64 -10.80 0.89
CA SER A 49 -11.78 -10.45 2.32
C SER A 49 -12.01 -8.96 2.60
N GLY A 50 -11.83 -8.08 1.59
CA GLY A 50 -12.02 -6.64 1.73
C GLY A 50 -10.72 -5.82 1.77
N LYS A 51 -9.53 -6.44 1.64
CA LYS A 51 -8.21 -5.74 1.71
C LYS A 51 -8.09 -4.56 0.76
N SER A 52 -8.34 -4.76 -0.52
CA SER A 52 -8.24 -3.69 -1.52
C SER A 52 -9.28 -2.59 -1.29
N THR A 53 -10.46 -2.92 -0.74
CA THR A 53 -11.46 -1.94 -0.32
C THR A 53 -10.94 -1.09 0.83
N LEU A 54 -10.35 -1.73 1.84
CA LEU A 54 -9.71 -1.04 2.97
C LEU A 54 -8.54 -0.18 2.49
N GLY A 55 -7.70 -0.70 1.59
CA GLY A 55 -6.61 0.07 0.96
C GLY A 55 -7.12 1.33 0.25
N ARG A 56 -8.22 1.23 -0.53
CA ARG A 56 -8.84 2.39 -1.19
C ARG A 56 -9.39 3.41 -0.20
N VAL A 57 -9.94 2.98 0.94
CA VAL A 57 -10.36 3.89 2.01
C VAL A 57 -9.14 4.59 2.60
N ILE A 58 -8.08 3.85 2.95
CA ILE A 58 -6.84 4.41 3.52
C ILE A 58 -6.18 5.41 2.57
N CYS A 59 -6.20 5.14 1.27
CA CYS A 59 -5.65 6.05 0.24
C CYS A 59 -6.51 7.28 -0.05
N GLY A 60 -7.71 7.38 0.56
CA GLY A 60 -8.64 8.48 0.27
C GLY A 60 -9.35 8.37 -1.08
N LEU A 61 -9.25 7.22 -1.76
CA LEU A 61 -9.88 6.94 -3.06
C LEU A 61 -11.35 6.52 -2.90
N LEU A 62 -11.72 5.94 -1.77
CA LEU A 62 -13.07 5.50 -1.46
C LEU A 62 -13.51 6.08 -0.12
N LYS A 63 -14.59 6.89 -0.12
CA LYS A 63 -15.19 7.39 1.11
C LYS A 63 -16.02 6.27 1.75
N PRO A 64 -15.83 5.95 3.05
CA PRO A 64 -16.65 4.95 3.75
C PRO A 64 -18.10 5.44 3.92
N ASP A 65 -19.02 4.49 4.11
CA ASP A 65 -20.42 4.78 4.42
C ASP A 65 -20.56 5.34 5.85
N SER A 66 -19.76 4.80 6.79
CA SER A 66 -19.66 5.29 8.17
C SER A 66 -18.25 5.09 8.71
N GLY A 67 -17.98 5.66 9.88
CA GLY A 67 -16.66 5.65 10.48
C GLY A 67 -15.76 6.79 10.01
N GLU A 68 -14.52 6.76 10.41
CA GLU A 68 -13.58 7.87 10.20
C GLU A 68 -12.18 7.38 9.86
N LEU A 69 -11.50 8.10 8.96
CA LEU A 69 -10.06 8.00 8.71
C LEU A 69 -9.39 9.28 9.20
N LYS A 70 -8.38 9.15 10.04
CA LYS A 70 -7.55 10.26 10.53
C LYS A 70 -6.09 10.08 10.14
N ILE A 71 -5.44 11.19 9.83
CA ILE A 71 -3.99 11.30 9.72
C ILE A 71 -3.52 12.49 10.56
N HIS A 72 -2.61 12.26 11.51
CA HIS A 72 -2.20 13.26 12.52
C HIS A 72 -3.41 13.99 13.13
N ASP A 73 -4.36 13.23 13.65
CA ASP A 73 -5.59 13.72 14.30
C ASP A 73 -6.53 14.53 13.39
N THR A 74 -6.19 14.66 12.10
CA THR A 74 -7.03 15.36 11.11
C THR A 74 -7.91 14.36 10.38
N SER A 75 -9.23 14.56 10.46
CA SER A 75 -10.21 13.76 9.71
C SER A 75 -10.05 13.96 8.19
N VAL A 76 -9.89 12.86 7.48
CA VAL A 76 -9.62 12.87 6.02
C VAL A 76 -10.88 13.23 5.23
N TYR A 77 -12.02 12.69 5.63
CA TYR A 77 -13.26 12.81 4.85
C TYR A 77 -14.17 13.95 5.30
N ALA A 78 -13.86 14.63 6.43
CA ALA A 78 -14.65 15.76 6.91
C ALA A 78 -14.54 16.98 6.00
N SER A 79 -13.43 17.13 5.26
CA SER A 79 -13.20 18.31 4.42
C SER A 79 -12.29 18.01 3.22
N ARG A 80 -12.34 18.92 2.22
CA ARG A 80 -11.39 18.90 1.10
C ARG A 80 -9.94 19.08 1.57
N SER A 81 -9.73 19.83 2.65
CA SER A 81 -8.41 20.03 3.26
C SER A 81 -7.87 18.75 3.88
N GLY A 82 -8.71 17.96 4.57
CA GLY A 82 -8.31 16.65 5.13
C GLY A 82 -7.81 15.70 4.05
N ARG A 83 -8.54 15.56 2.94
CA ARG A 83 -8.09 14.75 1.80
C ARG A 83 -6.78 15.23 1.19
N LYS A 84 -6.61 16.55 1.03
CA LYS A 84 -5.35 17.12 0.54
C LYS A 84 -4.20 16.86 1.52
N ASN A 85 -4.46 16.87 2.84
CA ASN A 85 -3.46 16.56 3.85
C ASN A 85 -2.99 15.10 3.73
N LEU A 86 -3.92 14.14 3.55
CA LEU A 86 -3.57 12.75 3.28
C LEU A 86 -2.71 12.60 2.01
N GLN A 87 -3.15 13.18 0.89
CA GLN A 87 -2.44 13.09 -0.41
C GLN A 87 -1.01 13.64 -0.38
N LYS A 88 -0.69 14.54 0.56
CA LYS A 88 0.68 15.04 0.75
C LYS A 88 1.57 14.08 1.52
N ARG A 89 0.99 13.18 2.31
CA ARG A 89 1.69 12.35 3.28
C ARG A 89 1.69 10.86 2.95
N LEU A 90 0.77 10.43 2.08
CA LEU A 90 0.60 9.04 1.70
C LEU A 90 0.83 8.86 0.21
N SER A 91 1.65 7.88 -0.13
CA SER A 91 1.87 7.40 -1.49
C SER A 91 1.45 5.94 -1.60
N VAL A 92 1.26 5.45 -2.82
CA VAL A 92 0.77 4.09 -3.08
C VAL A 92 1.63 3.41 -4.14
N VAL A 93 1.93 2.14 -3.92
CA VAL A 93 2.48 1.23 -4.92
C VAL A 93 1.46 0.11 -5.13
N PHE A 94 0.89 0.04 -6.34
CA PHE A 94 -0.15 -0.93 -6.69
C PHE A 94 0.42 -2.25 -7.19
N GLN A 95 -0.39 -3.30 -7.13
CA GLN A 95 -0.10 -4.67 -7.56
C GLN A 95 0.40 -4.73 -9.01
N ASP A 96 -0.31 -4.09 -9.91
CA ASP A 96 0.05 -4.07 -11.33
C ASP A 96 0.97 -2.87 -11.63
N TYR A 97 2.27 -3.11 -11.47
CA TYR A 97 3.30 -2.12 -11.82
C TYR A 97 3.34 -1.83 -13.33
N THR A 98 2.87 -2.76 -14.18
CA THR A 98 2.89 -2.58 -15.63
C THR A 98 1.82 -1.60 -16.10
N THR A 99 0.62 -1.65 -15.50
CA THR A 99 -0.46 -0.70 -15.81
C THR A 99 -0.37 0.59 -15.00
N SER A 100 0.32 0.57 -13.84
CA SER A 100 0.51 1.75 -13.01
C SER A 100 1.55 2.73 -13.59
N ALA A 101 2.45 2.26 -14.44
CA ALA A 101 3.41 3.05 -15.18
C ALA A 101 2.92 3.23 -16.63
N ASN A 102 2.81 4.47 -17.10
CA ASN A 102 2.44 4.70 -18.50
C ASN A 102 3.51 4.09 -19.43
N PRO A 103 3.17 3.09 -20.28
CA PRO A 103 4.15 2.39 -21.11
C PRO A 103 4.80 3.28 -22.19
N ARG A 104 4.24 4.47 -22.45
CA ARG A 104 4.80 5.46 -23.38
C ARG A 104 5.74 6.45 -22.73
N PHE A 105 5.84 6.43 -21.40
CA PHE A 105 6.73 7.31 -20.64
C PHE A 105 8.08 6.62 -20.42
N ARG A 106 9.15 7.41 -20.49
CA ARG A 106 10.46 6.99 -20.02
C ARG A 106 10.49 6.95 -18.49
N VAL A 107 11.41 6.23 -17.92
CA VAL A 107 11.62 6.13 -16.47
C VAL A 107 11.66 7.49 -15.79
N LYS A 108 12.40 8.47 -16.38
CA LYS A 108 12.45 9.84 -15.85
C LYS A 108 11.08 10.52 -15.80
N GLU A 109 10.21 10.27 -16.77
CA GLU A 109 8.87 10.85 -16.84
C GLU A 109 7.93 10.19 -15.81
N ILE A 110 8.10 8.89 -15.58
CA ILE A 110 7.37 8.16 -14.52
C ILE A 110 7.75 8.70 -13.14
N ILE A 111 9.05 8.90 -12.88
CA ILE A 111 9.53 9.45 -11.60
C ILE A 111 9.13 10.92 -11.46
N ALA A 112 9.10 11.68 -12.56
CA ALA A 112 8.70 13.08 -12.57
C ALA A 112 7.27 13.32 -12.08
N GLU A 113 6.35 12.34 -12.19
CA GLU A 113 5.02 12.42 -11.59
C GLU A 113 5.08 12.64 -10.06
N GLY A 114 5.97 11.89 -9.38
CA GLY A 114 6.21 12.03 -7.94
C GLY A 114 6.92 13.34 -7.59
N LEU A 115 7.93 13.73 -8.39
CA LEU A 115 8.64 15.00 -8.19
C LEU A 115 7.70 16.19 -8.36
N ALA A 116 6.82 16.18 -9.37
CA ALA A 116 5.82 17.22 -9.57
C ALA A 116 4.82 17.33 -8.41
N ALA A 117 4.47 16.19 -7.77
CA ALA A 117 3.66 16.19 -6.57
C ALA A 117 4.40 16.85 -5.39
N ARG A 118 5.68 16.53 -5.20
CA ARG A 118 6.54 17.18 -4.18
C ARG A 118 6.69 18.67 -4.41
N GLU A 119 6.99 19.11 -5.64
CA GLU A 119 7.08 20.54 -5.98
C GLU A 119 5.81 21.32 -5.61
N ARG A 120 4.64 20.77 -5.96
CA ARG A 120 3.33 21.38 -5.63
C ARG A 120 3.08 21.43 -4.12
N ASN A 121 3.45 20.35 -3.40
CA ASN A 121 3.19 20.24 -1.97
C ASN A 121 4.08 21.17 -1.14
N GLN A 122 5.35 21.29 -1.53
CA GLN A 122 6.37 22.06 -0.82
C GLN A 122 6.57 23.46 -1.39
N LYS A 123 5.93 23.79 -2.54
CA LYS A 123 6.07 25.06 -3.25
C LYS A 123 7.55 25.39 -3.63
N ILE A 124 8.28 24.40 -4.07
CA ILE A 124 9.67 24.48 -4.49
C ILE A 124 9.81 24.16 -5.98
N ARG A 125 10.99 24.43 -6.54
CA ARG A 125 11.42 23.93 -7.85
C ARG A 125 12.58 22.97 -7.65
N LEU A 126 12.56 21.84 -8.34
CA LEU A 126 13.57 20.79 -8.27
C LEU A 126 14.37 20.73 -9.56
N ASN A 127 15.63 20.38 -9.45
CA ASN A 127 16.40 19.91 -10.60
C ASN A 127 15.99 18.47 -10.88
N GLN A 128 15.02 18.28 -11.79
CA GLN A 128 14.42 16.97 -12.04
C GLN A 128 15.43 15.92 -12.52
N ALA A 129 16.46 16.32 -13.29
CA ALA A 129 17.48 15.38 -13.76
C ALA A 129 18.33 14.85 -12.58
N GLU A 130 18.78 15.73 -11.72
CA GLU A 130 19.56 15.38 -10.52
C GLU A 130 18.74 14.54 -9.53
N GLU A 131 17.50 14.95 -9.24
CA GLU A 131 16.61 14.21 -8.34
C GLU A 131 16.25 12.84 -8.92
N THR A 132 16.04 12.71 -10.23
CA THR A 132 15.80 11.43 -10.89
C THR A 132 16.99 10.49 -10.75
N SER A 133 18.21 10.97 -10.99
CA SER A 133 19.42 10.15 -10.81
C SER A 133 19.58 9.69 -9.37
N ARG A 134 19.40 10.60 -8.41
CA ARG A 134 19.44 10.27 -6.98
C ARG A 134 18.39 9.23 -6.57
N LEU A 135 17.18 9.33 -7.10
CA LEU A 135 16.09 8.40 -6.81
C LEU A 135 16.35 7.01 -7.43
N LEU A 136 16.90 6.94 -8.63
CA LEU A 136 17.30 5.69 -9.26
C LEU A 136 18.38 4.99 -8.45
N GLU A 137 19.44 5.71 -8.05
CA GLU A 137 20.49 5.17 -7.19
C GLU A 137 19.94 4.69 -5.85
N LEU A 138 19.00 5.44 -5.26
CA LEU A 138 18.35 5.09 -4.00
C LEU A 138 17.62 3.75 -4.05
N VAL A 139 17.06 3.39 -5.22
CA VAL A 139 16.39 2.10 -5.43
C VAL A 139 17.31 1.05 -6.08
N GLY A 140 18.64 1.30 -6.13
CA GLY A 140 19.63 0.37 -6.65
C GLY A 140 19.62 0.24 -8.17
N LEU A 141 19.21 1.29 -8.90
CA LEU A 141 19.28 1.38 -10.35
C LEU A 141 20.31 2.42 -10.78
N ASN A 142 21.01 2.14 -11.89
CA ASN A 142 21.94 3.13 -12.47
C ASN A 142 21.17 4.30 -13.09
N ALA A 143 21.72 5.50 -13.02
CA ALA A 143 21.13 6.72 -13.61
C ALA A 143 20.84 6.60 -15.12
N SER A 144 21.58 5.76 -15.85
CA SER A 144 21.34 5.49 -17.28
C SER A 144 19.98 4.88 -17.59
N TYR A 145 19.28 4.35 -16.57
CA TYR A 145 17.92 3.85 -16.72
C TYR A 145 16.89 4.97 -16.96
N ALA A 146 17.21 6.23 -16.67
CA ALA A 146 16.31 7.36 -16.80
C ALA A 146 15.67 7.50 -18.20
N ASP A 147 16.40 7.12 -19.25
CA ASP A 147 15.95 7.24 -20.64
C ASP A 147 15.30 5.97 -21.20
N ARG A 148 15.25 4.87 -20.44
CA ARG A 148 14.61 3.62 -20.85
C ARG A 148 13.08 3.71 -20.73
N TYR A 149 12.40 2.86 -21.51
CA TYR A 149 10.96 2.65 -21.42
C TYR A 149 10.63 1.45 -20.53
N PRO A 150 9.40 1.35 -19.97
CA PRO A 150 8.97 0.20 -19.15
C PRO A 150 9.22 -1.17 -19.77
N HIS A 151 8.99 -1.31 -21.07
CA HIS A 151 9.18 -2.59 -21.79
C HIS A 151 10.66 -2.98 -21.98
N GLU A 152 11.61 -2.11 -21.68
CA GLU A 152 13.05 -2.38 -21.69
C GLU A 152 13.58 -2.79 -20.30
N LEU A 153 12.69 -2.93 -19.30
CA LEU A 153 13.01 -3.25 -17.92
C LEU A 153 12.49 -4.65 -17.55
N SER A 154 13.22 -5.34 -16.67
CA SER A 154 12.67 -6.52 -16.00
C SER A 154 11.55 -6.11 -15.02
N GLY A 155 10.70 -7.05 -14.59
CA GLY A 155 9.65 -6.79 -13.62
C GLY A 155 10.17 -6.16 -12.33
N GLY A 156 11.26 -6.70 -11.77
CA GLY A 156 11.88 -6.15 -10.56
C GLY A 156 12.50 -4.75 -10.77
N GLN A 157 13.05 -4.47 -11.97
CA GLN A 157 13.54 -3.13 -12.30
C GLN A 157 12.40 -2.12 -12.41
N LEU A 158 11.30 -2.49 -13.07
CA LEU A 158 10.13 -1.62 -13.19
C LEU A 158 9.46 -1.39 -11.84
N GLN A 159 9.42 -2.42 -10.98
CA GLN A 159 8.94 -2.27 -9.60
C GLN A 159 9.78 -1.27 -8.80
N ARG A 160 11.12 -1.32 -8.93
CA ARG A 160 12.03 -0.33 -8.32
C ARG A 160 11.75 1.10 -8.82
N VAL A 161 11.42 1.27 -10.10
CA VAL A 161 10.99 2.57 -10.66
C VAL A 161 9.67 3.04 -10.04
N CYS A 162 8.69 2.15 -9.85
CA CYS A 162 7.42 2.48 -9.18
C CYS A 162 7.64 2.88 -7.71
N ILE A 163 8.56 2.20 -7.01
CA ILE A 163 8.98 2.57 -5.65
C ILE A 163 9.68 3.94 -5.66
N ALA A 164 10.60 4.21 -6.60
CA ALA A 164 11.25 5.50 -6.75
C ALA A 164 10.24 6.64 -6.95
N ARG A 165 9.22 6.42 -7.81
CA ARG A 165 8.11 7.37 -8.01
C ARG A 165 7.34 7.64 -6.72
N ALA A 166 7.05 6.59 -5.94
CA ALA A 166 6.34 6.71 -4.67
C ALA A 166 7.16 7.49 -3.63
N VAL A 167 8.47 7.25 -3.54
CA VAL A 167 9.39 7.94 -2.63
C VAL A 167 9.66 9.38 -3.09
N ALA A 168 9.60 9.67 -4.40
CA ALA A 168 9.84 11.00 -4.96
C ALA A 168 8.93 12.09 -4.36
N CYS A 169 7.70 11.73 -3.95
CA CYS A 169 6.76 12.63 -3.27
C CYS A 169 7.21 13.02 -1.86
N GLN A 170 8.21 12.35 -1.27
CA GLN A 170 8.60 12.41 0.13
C GLN A 170 7.40 12.17 1.08
N PRO A 171 6.72 11.02 0.95
CA PRO A 171 5.59 10.68 1.80
C PRO A 171 6.05 10.33 3.22
N GLU A 172 5.11 10.33 4.17
CA GLU A 172 5.33 9.78 5.51
C GLU A 172 4.90 8.30 5.56
N ILE A 173 3.92 7.93 4.70
CA ILE A 173 3.36 6.58 4.61
C ILE A 173 3.41 6.13 3.16
N ILE A 174 3.80 4.86 2.94
CA ILE A 174 3.61 4.18 1.66
C ILE A 174 2.71 2.97 1.88
N LEU A 175 1.62 2.91 1.13
CA LEU A 175 0.78 1.72 1.05
C LEU A 175 1.23 0.88 -0.14
N PHE A 176 1.52 -0.39 0.11
CA PHE A 176 1.80 -1.41 -0.89
C PHE A 176 0.57 -2.32 -1.00
N ASP A 177 -0.10 -2.31 -2.15
CA ASP A 177 -1.27 -3.15 -2.42
C ASP A 177 -0.86 -4.30 -3.35
N GLU A 178 -0.56 -5.47 -2.76
CA GLU A 178 -0.04 -6.68 -3.43
C GLU A 178 1.15 -6.41 -4.36
N ALA A 179 1.97 -5.42 -4.01
CA ALA A 179 2.95 -4.80 -4.90
C ALA A 179 4.10 -5.71 -5.34
N ILE A 180 4.31 -6.86 -4.69
CA ILE A 180 5.40 -7.80 -5.02
C ILE A 180 4.91 -9.18 -5.45
N SER A 181 3.61 -9.46 -5.38
CA SER A 181 3.04 -10.79 -5.59
C SER A 181 3.26 -11.39 -6.99
N SER A 182 3.48 -10.55 -8.00
CA SER A 182 3.71 -10.96 -9.38
C SER A 182 5.20 -11.16 -9.74
N LEU A 183 6.12 -10.97 -8.78
CA LEU A 183 7.55 -11.15 -8.97
C LEU A 183 7.97 -12.58 -8.56
N ASP A 184 9.08 -13.06 -9.13
CA ASP A 184 9.69 -14.30 -8.67
C ASP A 184 10.25 -14.18 -7.24
N ALA A 185 10.37 -15.30 -6.51
CA ALA A 185 10.73 -15.31 -5.11
C ALA A 185 12.07 -14.60 -4.80
N HIS A 186 13.07 -14.75 -5.67
CA HIS A 186 14.36 -14.09 -5.49
C HIS A 186 14.24 -12.56 -5.59
N THR A 187 13.50 -12.10 -6.60
CA THR A 187 13.24 -10.67 -6.79
C THR A 187 12.38 -10.09 -5.68
N GLN A 188 11.40 -10.86 -5.15
CA GLN A 188 10.61 -10.45 -3.99
C GLN A 188 11.50 -10.14 -2.78
N VAL A 189 12.44 -11.04 -2.44
CA VAL A 189 13.37 -10.82 -1.32
C VAL A 189 14.20 -9.55 -1.54
N GLN A 190 14.76 -9.37 -2.74
CA GLN A 190 15.53 -8.17 -3.06
C GLN A 190 14.73 -6.87 -2.93
N ILE A 191 13.44 -6.89 -3.29
CA ILE A 191 12.57 -5.72 -3.12
C ILE A 191 12.24 -5.51 -1.64
N MET A 192 11.97 -6.56 -0.87
CA MET A 192 11.71 -6.43 0.57
C MET A 192 12.92 -5.89 1.34
N ASP A 193 14.14 -6.33 0.99
CA ASP A 193 15.38 -5.77 1.55
C ASP A 193 15.50 -4.28 1.23
N LEU A 194 15.30 -3.90 -0.03
CA LEU A 194 15.26 -2.49 -0.42
C LEU A 194 14.24 -1.69 0.39
N LEU A 195 13.03 -2.22 0.60
CA LEU A 195 11.99 -1.54 1.36
C LEU A 195 12.38 -1.36 2.83
N ARG A 196 13.06 -2.35 3.45
CA ARG A 196 13.59 -2.23 4.82
C ARG A 196 14.63 -1.12 4.92
N GLU A 197 15.59 -1.10 4.00
CA GLU A 197 16.60 -0.03 3.94
C GLU A 197 15.96 1.36 3.76
N LEU A 198 14.99 1.49 2.85
CA LEU A 198 14.27 2.75 2.62
C LEU A 198 13.45 3.18 3.84
N LYS A 199 12.79 2.23 4.55
CA LYS A 199 12.05 2.51 5.78
C LYS A 199 12.96 3.13 6.83
N GLU A 200 14.11 2.51 7.07
CA GLU A 200 15.09 2.98 8.07
C GLU A 200 15.72 4.33 7.65
N LYS A 201 16.21 4.41 6.42
CA LYS A 201 16.95 5.59 5.91
C LYS A 201 16.09 6.84 5.81
N LEU A 202 14.80 6.68 5.49
CA LEU A 202 13.88 7.78 5.24
C LEU A 202 12.83 7.98 6.36
N GLY A 203 12.83 7.11 7.38
CA GLY A 203 11.86 7.16 8.48
C GLY A 203 10.42 6.91 8.02
N LEU A 204 10.23 6.01 7.04
CA LEU A 204 8.93 5.74 6.42
C LEU A 204 8.07 4.83 7.30
N THR A 205 6.76 4.96 7.13
CA THR A 205 5.75 4.05 7.69
C THR A 205 5.15 3.27 6.54
N TYR A 206 4.97 1.95 6.71
CA TYR A 206 4.41 1.12 5.66
C TYR A 206 3.07 0.50 6.08
N ILE A 207 2.17 0.37 5.10
CA ILE A 207 0.99 -0.47 5.14
C ILE A 207 1.14 -1.46 4.00
N PHE A 208 1.26 -2.75 4.33
CA PHE A 208 1.57 -3.80 3.38
C PHE A 208 0.38 -4.74 3.24
N ILE A 209 -0.39 -4.59 2.16
CA ILE A 209 -1.54 -5.44 1.85
C ILE A 209 -1.07 -6.61 0.99
N THR A 210 -1.30 -7.83 1.46
CA THR A 210 -0.93 -9.05 0.74
C THR A 210 -1.78 -10.24 1.18
N HIS A 211 -1.72 -11.31 0.43
CA HIS A 211 -2.20 -12.64 0.83
C HIS A 211 -1.04 -13.57 1.20
N ASP A 212 0.20 -13.12 1.03
CA ASP A 212 1.41 -13.90 1.31
C ASP A 212 1.95 -13.62 2.71
N LEU A 213 1.90 -14.65 3.56
CA LEU A 213 2.39 -14.60 4.93
C LEU A 213 3.91 -14.46 4.99
N THR A 214 4.65 -15.10 4.06
CA THR A 214 6.10 -15.06 4.03
C THR A 214 6.61 -13.62 3.91
N SER A 215 5.99 -12.85 3.02
CA SER A 215 6.29 -11.42 2.88
C SER A 215 5.97 -10.63 4.14
N VAL A 216 4.84 -10.92 4.80
CA VAL A 216 4.44 -10.24 6.06
C VAL A 216 5.44 -10.53 7.16
N THR A 217 5.81 -11.79 7.38
CA THR A 217 6.78 -12.18 8.41
C THR A 217 8.18 -11.63 8.15
N TYR A 218 8.51 -11.36 6.89
CA TYR A 218 9.81 -10.84 6.50
C TYR A 218 9.95 -9.33 6.73
N ILE A 219 8.91 -8.52 6.44
CA ILE A 219 9.04 -7.05 6.39
C ILE A 219 8.22 -6.33 7.45
N CYS A 220 7.12 -6.92 7.97
CA CYS A 220 6.19 -6.24 8.85
C CYS A 220 6.56 -6.37 10.33
N ASP A 221 6.23 -5.34 11.13
CA ASP A 221 6.35 -5.35 12.57
C ASP A 221 5.11 -5.98 13.22
N ASP A 222 3.92 -5.65 12.69
CA ASP A 222 2.61 -6.15 13.12
C ASP A 222 1.83 -6.74 11.95
N VAL A 223 0.96 -7.69 12.22
CA VAL A 223 0.02 -8.25 11.24
C VAL A 223 -1.40 -8.15 11.73
N LEU A 224 -2.28 -7.80 10.80
CA LEU A 224 -3.72 -7.71 10.97
C LEU A 224 -4.36 -8.71 10.02
N PHE A 225 -5.18 -9.61 10.55
CA PHE A 225 -5.94 -10.58 9.77
C PHE A 225 -7.30 -10.01 9.41
N LEU A 226 -7.61 -9.95 8.11
CA LEU A 226 -8.88 -9.47 7.60
C LEU A 226 -9.65 -10.64 6.96
N TYR A 227 -10.83 -10.94 7.50
CA TYR A 227 -11.70 -12.03 7.02
C TYR A 227 -13.14 -11.55 6.92
N HIS A 228 -13.77 -11.76 5.76
CA HIS A 228 -15.14 -11.32 5.48
C HIS A 228 -15.43 -9.86 5.91
N GLY A 229 -14.50 -8.96 5.62
CA GLY A 229 -14.63 -7.54 5.92
C GLY A 229 -14.48 -7.14 7.38
N ARG A 230 -14.01 -8.04 8.24
CA ARG A 230 -13.76 -7.80 9.66
C ARG A 230 -12.32 -8.07 10.02
N ILE A 231 -11.77 -7.30 10.95
CA ILE A 231 -10.51 -7.65 11.58
C ILE A 231 -10.80 -8.76 12.57
N THR A 232 -10.16 -9.92 12.41
CA THR A 232 -10.30 -11.06 13.31
C THR A 232 -9.22 -11.06 14.38
N GLU A 233 -8.01 -10.65 14.04
CA GLU A 233 -6.91 -10.51 14.99
C GLU A 233 -5.90 -9.44 14.53
N HIS A 234 -5.22 -8.81 15.50
CA HIS A 234 -4.07 -7.93 15.30
C HIS A 234 -2.99 -8.33 16.30
N ILE A 235 -1.83 -8.75 15.81
CA ILE A 235 -0.77 -9.31 16.64
C ILE A 235 0.61 -8.88 16.09
N PRO A 236 1.63 -8.66 16.96
CA PRO A 236 3.00 -8.48 16.52
C PRO A 236 3.49 -9.72 15.75
N VAL A 237 4.23 -9.51 14.66
CA VAL A 237 4.76 -10.61 13.85
C VAL A 237 5.63 -11.57 14.67
N SER A 238 6.38 -11.05 15.66
CA SER A 238 7.18 -11.87 16.60
C SER A 238 6.36 -12.89 17.42
N HIS A 239 5.05 -12.67 17.56
CA HIS A 239 4.12 -13.53 18.30
C HIS A 239 3.09 -14.22 17.40
N ILE A 240 3.31 -14.23 16.08
CA ILE A 240 2.34 -14.74 15.11
C ILE A 240 1.95 -16.20 15.34
N ALA A 241 2.87 -17.01 15.90
CA ALA A 241 2.62 -18.39 16.28
C ALA A 241 1.64 -18.55 17.47
N GLU A 242 1.40 -17.46 18.22
CA GLU A 242 0.50 -17.43 19.39
C GLU A 242 -0.90 -16.98 19.02
N THR A 243 -1.21 -16.85 17.71
CA THR A 243 -2.53 -16.43 17.22
C THR A 243 -3.63 -17.28 17.82
N LYS A 244 -4.75 -16.66 18.19
CA LYS A 244 -5.91 -17.32 18.81
C LYS A 244 -7.05 -17.49 17.84
N ASP A 245 -7.11 -16.64 16.82
CA ASP A 245 -8.16 -16.66 15.82
C ASP A 245 -8.09 -17.90 14.93
N GLU A 246 -9.22 -18.56 14.74
CA GLU A 246 -9.32 -19.82 13.97
C GLU A 246 -9.01 -19.61 12.48
N TYR A 247 -9.34 -18.46 11.91
CA TYR A 247 -9.00 -18.15 10.52
C TYR A 247 -7.49 -17.92 10.37
N ALA A 248 -6.90 -17.13 11.28
CA ALA A 248 -5.46 -16.90 11.29
C ALA A 248 -4.68 -18.21 11.45
N LYS A 249 -5.09 -19.11 12.36
CA LYS A 249 -4.51 -20.45 12.52
C LYS A 249 -4.57 -21.27 11.24
N LYS A 250 -5.73 -21.29 10.56
CA LYS A 250 -5.88 -22.02 9.29
C LYS A 250 -4.95 -21.47 8.22
N LEU A 251 -4.84 -20.13 8.14
CA LEU A 251 -3.97 -19.49 7.17
C LEU A 251 -2.50 -19.82 7.44
N LEU A 252 -2.07 -19.80 8.72
CA LEU A 252 -0.73 -20.22 9.12
C LEU A 252 -0.46 -21.69 8.81
N ALA A 253 -1.40 -22.59 9.14
CA ALA A 253 -1.25 -24.02 8.91
C ALA A 253 -1.13 -24.36 7.42
N SER A 254 -1.89 -23.69 6.55
CA SER A 254 -1.84 -23.94 5.10
C SER A 254 -0.50 -23.59 4.46
N MET A 255 0.34 -22.81 5.13
CA MET A 255 1.66 -22.41 4.64
C MET A 255 2.79 -23.29 5.16
N ILE A 256 2.63 -23.87 6.36
CA ILE A 256 3.62 -24.76 6.97
C ILE A 256 3.60 -26.17 6.31
N GLU A 257 2.48 -26.56 5.67
CA GLU A 257 2.34 -27.84 4.97
C GLU A 257 3.03 -27.90 3.59
N PHE A 258 3.61 -26.80 3.10
CA PHE A 258 4.28 -26.71 1.80
C PHE A 258 5.82 -26.64 1.88
N ASP A 259 6.42 -26.71 3.07
CA ASP A 259 7.85 -26.89 3.31
C ASP A 259 8.11 -28.36 3.74
#